data_9b98363d6d75c361f2cdbf5477be0df3
#
_entry.id   9b98363d6d75c361f2cdbf5477be0df3
#
_cell.length_a   1.000
_cell.length_b   1.000
_cell.length_c   1.000
_cell.angle_alpha   90.00
_cell.angle_beta   90.00
_cell.angle_gamma   90.00
#
_symmetry.space_group_name_H-M   'P 1'
#
loop_
_entity.id
_entity.type
_entity.pdbx_description
1 polymer ?
#
loop_
_entity_poly.entity_id
_entity_poly.type
_entity_poly.pdbx_seq_one_letter_code
_entity_poly.pdbx_strand_id
1 'polypeptide(L)'
;MKRVIVVGGGYAGTALSRALDGVADVQLVEARDRFVHNVAAIRGVVDPSLLDRILIPYGRLLRRGRVRQGTVTGVSARGITLADGEQIEGDIVVVATGSRYASPFKPQGDATQAFADELRAVHAHLESMDTIAIVGGGAVGVELAGEISTAYPGKAVTLVAGSSSLMPGYSGKLAEALAAQLRGKGVSLRLNTRVDTLASRDRPFVGSLGTSLGEAGTPLVFPALGARPVTAIFQQIPGVGLDRQGRVVLDAWLRPAGVRNLFALGDAAATGDPMTIVAITRQVPWLSKTLTAMLAGRPLASLPPYRPWPMRGILVPLGPRDGASVLPVLRNGVQVGKWATALLKGRELFVPRYLKEFGYDRAAQ
;
A
#
# COMPACT_ATOMS: atom_id res chain seq x y z
N MET A 1 5.74 -2.49 -32.09
CA MET A 1 4.70 -2.25 -31.06
C MET A 1 4.98 -0.90 -30.41
N LYS A 2 3.95 -0.19 -29.97
CA LYS A 2 4.13 1.04 -29.18
C LYS A 2 4.67 0.68 -27.80
N ARG A 3 5.55 1.54 -27.26
CA ARG A 3 6.17 1.34 -25.95
C ARG A 3 5.36 1.98 -24.85
N VAL A 4 5.07 1.20 -23.79
CA VAL A 4 4.44 1.66 -22.56
C VAL A 4 5.44 1.53 -21.42
N ILE A 5 5.78 2.66 -20.79
CA ILE A 5 6.65 2.70 -19.61
C ILE A 5 5.76 2.79 -18.37
N VAL A 6 5.96 1.88 -17.44
CA VAL A 6 5.29 1.91 -16.12
C VAL A 6 6.35 2.20 -15.07
N VAL A 7 6.15 3.27 -14.29
CA VAL A 7 7.07 3.72 -13.24
C VAL A 7 6.54 3.29 -11.87
N GLY A 8 7.26 2.39 -11.23
CA GLY A 8 6.92 1.84 -9.91
C GLY A 8 6.38 0.42 -9.99
N GLY A 9 7.10 -0.51 -9.38
CA GLY A 9 6.84 -1.96 -9.36
C GLY A 9 6.01 -2.43 -8.15
N GLY A 10 5.17 -1.55 -7.58
CA GLY A 10 4.19 -1.92 -6.56
C GLY A 10 2.97 -2.65 -7.13
N TYR A 11 1.92 -2.81 -6.32
CA TYR A 11 0.70 -3.53 -6.71
C TYR A 11 0.06 -3.04 -8.01
N ALA A 12 -0.04 -1.72 -8.17
CA ALA A 12 -0.70 -1.13 -9.33
C ALA A 12 0.16 -1.28 -10.60
N GLY A 13 1.46 -0.99 -10.50
CA GLY A 13 2.37 -1.05 -11.64
C GLY A 13 2.59 -2.47 -12.15
N THR A 14 2.80 -3.44 -11.27
CA THR A 14 2.96 -4.86 -11.66
C THR A 14 1.70 -5.43 -12.31
N ALA A 15 0.52 -5.15 -11.73
CA ALA A 15 -0.74 -5.61 -12.30
C ALA A 15 -1.04 -4.98 -13.66
N LEU A 16 -0.76 -3.67 -13.85
CA LEU A 16 -0.93 -3.00 -15.13
C LEU A 16 0.06 -3.52 -16.17
N SER A 17 1.34 -3.66 -15.80
CA SER A 17 2.38 -4.17 -16.70
C SER A 17 2.02 -5.56 -17.22
N ARG A 18 1.56 -6.47 -16.37
CA ARG A 18 1.08 -7.80 -16.78
C ARG A 18 -0.13 -7.73 -17.70
N ALA A 19 -1.08 -6.83 -17.41
CA ALA A 19 -2.28 -6.69 -18.25
C ALA A 19 -1.97 -6.17 -19.65
N LEU A 20 -0.88 -5.44 -19.82
CA LEU A 20 -0.45 -4.86 -21.10
C LEU A 20 0.64 -5.69 -21.82
N ASP A 21 1.23 -6.68 -21.17
CA ASP A 21 2.40 -7.45 -21.66
C ASP A 21 2.17 -8.15 -23.02
N GLY A 22 0.91 -8.41 -23.40
CA GLY A 22 0.56 -9.00 -24.69
C GLY A 22 0.21 -7.99 -25.80
N VAL A 23 0.03 -6.69 -25.45
CA VAL A 23 -0.51 -5.66 -26.34
C VAL A 23 0.43 -4.50 -26.61
N ALA A 24 1.50 -4.36 -25.83
CA ALA A 24 2.50 -3.30 -25.96
C ALA A 24 3.92 -3.81 -25.70
N ASP A 25 4.96 -3.04 -26.11
CA ASP A 25 6.33 -3.19 -25.59
C ASP A 25 6.36 -2.57 -24.20
N VAL A 26 6.13 -3.41 -23.15
CA VAL A 26 6.03 -2.96 -21.76
C VAL A 26 7.40 -2.91 -21.12
N GLN A 27 7.75 -1.75 -20.57
CA GLN A 27 8.91 -1.58 -19.71
C GLN A 27 8.46 -1.10 -18.32
N LEU A 28 8.55 -1.98 -17.34
CA LEU A 28 8.36 -1.63 -15.93
C LEU A 28 9.70 -1.16 -15.35
N VAL A 29 9.73 0.04 -14.76
CA VAL A 29 10.91 0.58 -14.08
C VAL A 29 10.63 0.69 -12.59
N GLU A 30 11.45 0.02 -11.78
CA GLU A 30 11.35 -0.02 -10.32
C GLU A 30 12.72 0.15 -9.69
N ALA A 31 12.78 0.95 -8.62
CA ALA A 31 14.03 1.20 -7.90
C ALA A 31 14.52 -0.03 -7.13
N ARG A 32 13.59 -0.85 -6.60
CA ARG A 32 13.92 -2.02 -5.79
C ARG A 32 14.24 -3.24 -6.64
N ASP A 33 15.08 -4.10 -6.09
CA ASP A 33 15.45 -5.39 -6.69
C ASP A 33 14.31 -6.43 -6.64
N ARG A 34 13.37 -6.29 -5.69
CA ARG A 34 12.24 -7.21 -5.50
C ARG A 34 10.93 -6.47 -5.23
N PHE A 35 9.84 -7.11 -5.59
CA PHE A 35 8.51 -6.70 -5.13
C PHE A 35 8.37 -6.98 -3.64
N VAL A 36 7.92 -5.99 -2.88
CA VAL A 36 7.63 -6.15 -1.46
C VAL A 36 6.12 -6.22 -1.26
N HIS A 37 5.65 -7.36 -0.77
CA HIS A 37 4.25 -7.57 -0.48
C HIS A 37 3.87 -6.92 0.87
N ASN A 38 3.76 -5.60 0.88
CA ASN A 38 3.57 -4.78 2.08
C ASN A 38 2.35 -5.17 2.93
N VAL A 39 1.29 -5.73 2.32
CA VAL A 39 0.10 -6.19 3.05
C VAL A 39 0.46 -7.28 4.06
N ALA A 40 1.41 -8.15 3.72
CA ALA A 40 1.87 -9.20 4.63
C ALA A 40 3.03 -8.76 5.53
N ALA A 41 3.69 -7.63 5.25
CA ALA A 41 4.76 -7.09 6.09
C ALA A 41 4.29 -6.78 7.52
N ILE A 42 3.01 -6.43 7.71
CA ILE A 42 2.42 -6.19 9.04
C ILE A 42 2.51 -7.48 9.89
N ARG A 43 2.13 -8.64 9.34
CA ARG A 43 2.30 -9.93 10.02
C ARG A 43 3.77 -10.32 10.11
N GLY A 44 4.61 -9.94 9.15
CA GLY A 44 6.04 -10.15 9.21
C GLY A 44 6.68 -9.60 10.49
N VAL A 45 6.09 -8.60 11.15
CA VAL A 45 6.52 -8.07 12.45
C VAL A 45 6.45 -9.14 13.54
N VAL A 46 5.46 -10.02 13.49
CA VAL A 46 5.29 -11.12 14.48
C VAL A 46 5.77 -12.48 13.95
N ASP A 47 5.94 -12.61 12.64
CA ASP A 47 6.39 -13.83 11.96
C ASP A 47 7.36 -13.50 10.79
N PRO A 48 8.66 -13.31 11.07
CA PRO A 48 9.66 -13.02 10.04
C PRO A 48 9.88 -14.14 9.02
N SER A 49 9.39 -15.35 9.26
CA SER A 49 9.49 -16.45 8.28
C SER A 49 8.75 -16.15 6.97
N LEU A 50 7.82 -15.17 7.01
CA LEU A 50 7.13 -14.69 5.83
C LEU A 50 8.03 -13.92 4.86
N LEU A 51 9.20 -13.42 5.28
CA LEU A 51 10.07 -12.57 4.46
C LEU A 51 10.43 -13.21 3.13
N ASP A 52 10.78 -14.50 3.11
CA ASP A 52 11.15 -15.21 1.89
C ASP A 52 10.00 -15.32 0.88
N ARG A 53 8.76 -15.20 1.36
CA ARG A 53 7.55 -15.30 0.55
C ARG A 53 6.96 -13.94 0.13
N ILE A 54 7.33 -12.87 0.82
CA ILE A 54 6.83 -11.53 0.56
C ILE A 54 7.82 -10.63 -0.20
N LEU A 55 9.07 -11.07 -0.34
CA LEU A 55 10.11 -10.44 -1.16
C LEU A 55 10.24 -11.19 -2.48
N ILE A 56 9.39 -10.86 -3.45
CA ILE A 56 9.22 -11.65 -4.67
C ILE A 56 10.05 -11.08 -5.81
N PRO A 57 10.96 -11.87 -6.44
CA PRO A 57 11.74 -11.40 -7.58
C PRO A 57 10.86 -11.04 -8.79
N TYR A 58 11.24 -10.02 -9.56
CA TYR A 58 10.52 -9.61 -10.78
C TYR A 58 10.77 -10.52 -12.00
N GLY A 59 11.75 -11.40 -11.97
CA GLY A 59 12.27 -12.09 -13.14
C GLY A 59 11.26 -12.93 -13.96
N ARG A 60 10.11 -13.29 -13.38
CA ARG A 60 9.04 -14.04 -14.06
C ARG A 60 7.74 -13.25 -14.22
N LEU A 61 7.75 -11.95 -13.90
CA LEU A 61 6.55 -11.12 -13.89
C LEU A 61 5.96 -10.92 -15.31
N LEU A 62 6.82 -10.66 -16.29
CA LEU A 62 6.45 -10.38 -17.67
C LEU A 62 6.97 -11.48 -18.60
N ARG A 63 6.23 -11.76 -19.67
CA ARG A 63 6.59 -12.77 -20.68
C ARG A 63 7.29 -12.16 -21.90
N ARG A 64 6.91 -10.96 -22.30
CA ARG A 64 7.40 -10.23 -23.48
C ARG A 64 8.07 -8.92 -23.09
N GLY A 65 7.48 -8.19 -22.16
CA GLY A 65 8.05 -6.97 -21.59
C GLY A 65 9.25 -7.25 -20.71
N ARG A 66 9.82 -6.18 -20.17
CA ARG A 66 10.98 -6.25 -19.28
C ARG A 66 10.79 -5.43 -18.03
N VAL A 67 11.37 -5.89 -16.93
CA VAL A 67 11.52 -5.11 -15.70
C VAL A 67 12.95 -4.59 -15.67
N ARG A 68 13.08 -3.28 -15.48
CA ARG A 68 14.36 -2.61 -15.32
C ARG A 68 14.46 -2.06 -13.92
N GLN A 69 15.52 -2.40 -13.23
CA GLN A 69 15.85 -1.74 -11.97
C GLN A 69 16.43 -0.36 -12.25
N GLY A 70 15.90 0.67 -11.57
CA GLY A 70 16.37 2.04 -11.68
C GLY A 70 15.45 3.02 -10.97
N THR A 71 16.02 4.09 -10.46
CA THR A 71 15.28 5.16 -9.79
C THR A 71 14.92 6.25 -10.80
N VAL A 72 13.61 6.45 -11.02
CA VAL A 72 13.10 7.49 -11.92
C VAL A 72 13.07 8.83 -11.16
N THR A 73 13.71 9.84 -11.73
CA THR A 73 13.78 11.21 -11.19
C THR A 73 12.91 12.22 -11.94
N GLY A 74 12.53 11.90 -13.18
CA GLY A 74 11.68 12.74 -13.99
C GLY A 74 10.78 11.96 -14.92
N VAL A 75 9.59 12.52 -15.22
CA VAL A 75 8.62 11.96 -16.18
C VAL A 75 8.11 13.05 -17.11
N SER A 76 7.77 12.64 -18.33
CA SER A 76 7.20 13.51 -19.36
C SER A 76 6.17 12.76 -20.20
N ALA A 77 5.53 13.44 -21.15
CA ALA A 77 4.66 12.81 -22.15
C ALA A 77 5.40 11.88 -23.13
N ARG A 78 6.73 11.91 -23.16
CA ARG A 78 7.57 11.19 -24.13
C ARG A 78 8.51 10.17 -23.50
N GLY A 79 8.53 10.05 -22.17
CA GLY A 79 9.44 9.12 -21.52
C GLY A 79 9.76 9.50 -20.08
N ILE A 80 10.84 8.93 -19.59
CA ILE A 80 11.32 9.08 -18.21
C ILE A 80 12.82 9.40 -18.19
N THR A 81 13.27 10.01 -17.08
CA THR A 81 14.69 10.22 -16.77
C THR A 81 15.04 9.39 -15.54
N LEU A 82 16.14 8.65 -15.58
CA LEU A 82 16.67 7.90 -14.45
C LEU A 82 17.67 8.76 -13.63
N ALA A 83 17.99 8.30 -12.43
CA ALA A 83 18.92 9.01 -11.53
C ALA A 83 20.35 9.09 -12.07
N ASP A 84 20.76 8.19 -12.96
CA ASP A 84 22.06 8.21 -13.66
C ASP A 84 22.06 9.14 -14.87
N GLY A 85 20.95 9.83 -15.17
CA GLY A 85 20.77 10.74 -16.29
C GLY A 85 20.28 10.08 -17.57
N GLU A 86 20.18 8.74 -17.63
CA GLU A 86 19.66 8.06 -18.81
C GLU A 86 18.19 8.45 -19.06
N GLN A 87 17.86 8.70 -20.32
CA GLN A 87 16.51 8.95 -20.78
C GLN A 87 15.97 7.73 -21.52
N ILE A 88 14.74 7.34 -21.18
CA ILE A 88 14.03 6.24 -21.82
C ILE A 88 12.77 6.78 -22.48
N GLU A 89 12.72 6.70 -23.80
CA GLU A 89 11.56 7.14 -24.58
C GLU A 89 10.44 6.10 -24.58
N GLY A 90 9.19 6.58 -24.57
CA GLY A 90 7.98 5.77 -24.64
C GLY A 90 6.79 6.53 -25.22
N ASP A 91 5.88 5.80 -25.86
CA ASP A 91 4.65 6.36 -26.41
C ASP A 91 3.63 6.72 -25.34
N ILE A 92 3.64 5.97 -24.23
CA ILE A 92 2.78 6.18 -23.05
C ILE A 92 3.61 5.96 -21.80
N VAL A 93 3.45 6.85 -20.82
CA VAL A 93 4.05 6.75 -19.50
C VAL A 93 2.95 6.63 -18.44
N VAL A 94 3.09 5.66 -17.53
CA VAL A 94 2.17 5.47 -16.42
C VAL A 94 2.93 5.50 -15.09
N VAL A 95 2.59 6.45 -14.22
CA VAL A 95 3.20 6.59 -12.90
C VAL A 95 2.38 5.82 -11.87
N ALA A 96 3.02 4.86 -11.22
CA ALA A 96 2.47 3.97 -10.19
C ALA A 96 3.39 3.89 -8.96
N THR A 97 4.04 4.99 -8.61
CA THR A 97 5.05 5.11 -7.54
C THR A 97 4.50 4.84 -6.14
N GLY A 98 3.18 4.89 -5.98
CA GLY A 98 2.53 4.52 -4.73
C GLY A 98 2.77 5.51 -3.59
N SER A 99 3.06 4.99 -2.41
CA SER A 99 3.25 5.78 -1.19
C SER A 99 4.35 5.20 -0.30
N ARG A 100 4.95 6.07 0.53
CA ARG A 100 5.82 5.70 1.66
C ARG A 100 4.99 5.52 2.92
N TYR A 101 5.48 4.70 3.82
CA TYR A 101 4.92 4.48 5.15
C TYR A 101 6.06 4.24 6.13
N ALA A 102 5.81 4.38 7.43
CA ALA A 102 6.82 4.06 8.44
C ALA A 102 7.32 2.61 8.30
N SER A 103 8.60 2.40 8.66
CA SER A 103 9.17 1.08 8.86
C SER A 103 8.46 0.39 10.06
N PRO A 104 8.33 -0.93 10.09
CA PRO A 104 8.71 -1.90 9.06
C PRO A 104 7.56 -2.23 8.08
N PHE A 105 6.59 -1.33 7.90
CA PHE A 105 5.39 -1.61 7.07
C PHE A 105 5.64 -1.42 5.58
N LYS A 106 6.60 -0.57 5.22
CA LYS A 106 7.10 -0.41 3.85
C LYS A 106 8.61 -0.15 3.86
N PRO A 107 9.35 -0.62 2.84
CA PRO A 107 10.79 -0.33 2.72
C PRO A 107 11.05 1.18 2.66
N GLN A 108 12.13 1.61 3.30
CA GLN A 108 12.55 3.01 3.29
C GLN A 108 13.53 3.32 2.14
N GLY A 109 14.23 2.31 1.63
CA GLY A 109 15.19 2.39 0.53
C GLY A 109 14.90 1.40 -0.59
N ASP A 110 15.87 1.26 -1.48
CA ASP A 110 15.77 0.45 -2.70
C ASP A 110 16.28 -1.00 -2.49
N ALA A 111 17.15 -1.24 -1.51
CA ALA A 111 17.63 -2.57 -1.15
C ALA A 111 16.61 -3.31 -0.27
N THR A 112 15.99 -4.37 -0.81
CA THR A 112 14.99 -5.14 -0.06
C THR A 112 15.60 -5.98 1.05
N GLN A 113 16.90 -6.31 0.98
CA GLN A 113 17.60 -6.97 2.08
C GLN A 113 17.64 -6.10 3.34
N ALA A 114 17.90 -4.80 3.20
CA ALA A 114 17.89 -3.87 4.33
C ALA A 114 16.51 -3.81 5.01
N PHE A 115 15.43 -3.88 4.22
CA PHE A 115 14.07 -3.97 4.75
C PHE A 115 13.85 -5.28 5.54
N ALA A 116 14.34 -6.41 5.02
CA ALA A 116 14.25 -7.70 5.71
C ALA A 116 15.00 -7.69 7.05
N ASP A 117 16.19 -7.13 7.07
CA ASP A 117 17.04 -7.06 8.28
C ASP A 117 16.41 -6.12 9.33
N GLU A 118 15.87 -4.98 8.88
CA GLU A 118 15.13 -4.05 9.75
C GLU A 118 13.89 -4.72 10.35
N LEU A 119 13.13 -5.48 9.57
CA LEU A 119 11.94 -6.18 10.06
C LEU A 119 12.31 -7.25 11.10
N ARG A 120 13.40 -8.01 10.87
CA ARG A 120 13.92 -8.97 11.86
C ARG A 120 14.38 -8.29 13.16
N ALA A 121 15.06 -7.15 13.06
CA ALA A 121 15.47 -6.38 14.23
C ALA A 121 14.26 -5.86 15.03
N VAL A 122 13.23 -5.37 14.34
CA VAL A 122 11.97 -4.94 14.98
C VAL A 122 11.27 -6.12 15.66
N HIS A 123 11.26 -7.30 15.04
CA HIS A 123 10.72 -8.51 15.64
C HIS A 123 11.46 -8.89 16.94
N ALA A 124 12.79 -8.88 16.94
CA ALA A 124 13.58 -9.17 18.12
C ALA A 124 13.30 -8.18 19.27
N HIS A 125 13.16 -6.90 18.97
CA HIS A 125 12.71 -5.91 19.96
C HIS A 125 11.29 -6.21 20.47
N LEU A 126 10.37 -6.58 19.57
CA LEU A 126 9.00 -6.94 19.95
C LEU A 126 8.99 -8.14 20.90
N GLU A 127 9.84 -9.15 20.67
CA GLU A 127 9.93 -10.31 21.56
C GLU A 127 10.41 -9.93 22.96
N SER A 128 11.38 -9.02 23.09
CA SER A 128 12.00 -8.61 24.36
C SER A 128 11.16 -7.63 25.20
N MET A 129 10.12 -7.00 24.61
CA MET A 129 9.34 -5.94 25.27
C MET A 129 7.94 -6.41 25.64
N ASP A 130 7.54 -6.26 26.89
CA ASP A 130 6.19 -6.64 27.37
C ASP A 130 5.13 -5.57 27.07
N THR A 131 5.55 -4.31 26.93
CA THR A 131 4.65 -3.18 26.72
C THR A 131 4.83 -2.61 25.32
N ILE A 132 3.73 -2.56 24.57
CA ILE A 132 3.71 -2.11 23.19
C ILE A 132 2.72 -0.95 23.04
N ALA A 133 3.13 0.10 22.35
CA ALA A 133 2.25 1.21 21.99
C ALA A 133 2.19 1.34 20.45
N ILE A 134 0.98 1.47 19.92
CA ILE A 134 0.75 1.70 18.49
C ILE A 134 0.06 3.05 18.36
N VAL A 135 0.67 3.96 17.59
CA VAL A 135 0.16 5.33 17.41
C VAL A 135 -0.48 5.46 16.04
N GLY A 136 -1.80 5.47 16.01
CA GLY A 136 -2.62 5.62 14.81
C GLY A 136 -3.74 4.57 14.69
N GLY A 137 -4.98 5.03 14.64
CA GLY A 137 -6.19 4.19 14.54
C GLY A 137 -6.62 3.84 13.11
N GLY A 138 -5.73 3.98 12.12
CA GLY A 138 -5.96 3.56 10.73
C GLY A 138 -5.71 2.05 10.52
N ALA A 139 -5.86 1.59 9.28
CA ALA A 139 -5.78 0.16 8.93
C ALA A 139 -4.49 -0.52 9.44
N VAL A 140 -3.33 0.08 9.22
CA VAL A 140 -2.03 -0.49 9.61
C VAL A 140 -1.94 -0.65 11.13
N GLY A 141 -2.30 0.38 11.90
CA GLY A 141 -2.25 0.31 13.36
C GLY A 141 -3.24 -0.71 13.93
N VAL A 142 -4.45 -0.76 13.38
CA VAL A 142 -5.50 -1.70 13.78
C VAL A 142 -5.10 -3.15 13.45
N GLU A 143 -4.58 -3.40 12.24
CA GLU A 143 -4.08 -4.73 11.83
C GLU A 143 -2.89 -5.15 12.70
N LEU A 144 -1.91 -4.25 12.95
CA LEU A 144 -0.76 -4.55 13.79
C LEU A 144 -1.16 -4.90 15.22
N ALA A 145 -2.08 -4.14 15.82
CA ALA A 145 -2.61 -4.43 17.15
C ALA A 145 -3.23 -5.84 17.21
N GLY A 146 -3.98 -6.22 16.17
CA GLY A 146 -4.56 -7.55 16.03
C GLY A 146 -3.51 -8.65 15.87
N GLU A 147 -2.48 -8.43 15.05
CA GLU A 147 -1.39 -9.40 14.84
C GLU A 147 -0.59 -9.62 16.13
N ILE A 148 -0.15 -8.53 16.81
CA ILE A 148 0.64 -8.63 18.04
C ILE A 148 -0.19 -9.30 19.15
N SER A 149 -1.41 -8.85 19.40
CA SER A 149 -2.25 -9.43 20.47
C SER A 149 -2.66 -10.88 20.21
N THR A 150 -2.63 -11.32 18.94
CA THR A 150 -2.88 -12.72 18.59
C THR A 150 -1.63 -13.59 18.77
N ALA A 151 -0.46 -13.10 18.35
CA ALA A 151 0.80 -13.83 18.47
C ALA A 151 1.35 -13.85 19.91
N TYR A 152 1.11 -12.77 20.65
CA TYR A 152 1.65 -12.57 22.01
C TYR A 152 0.54 -12.13 22.99
N PRO A 153 -0.36 -13.02 23.39
CA PRO A 153 -1.53 -12.66 24.23
C PRO A 153 -1.15 -12.15 25.64
N GLY A 154 0.10 -12.35 26.09
CA GLY A 154 0.61 -11.83 27.37
C GLY A 154 1.15 -10.41 27.31
N LYS A 155 1.35 -9.80 26.14
CA LYS A 155 1.89 -8.45 26.02
C LYS A 155 0.81 -7.38 26.24
N ALA A 156 1.17 -6.32 26.94
CA ALA A 156 0.31 -5.15 27.15
C ALA A 156 0.32 -4.26 25.90
N VAL A 157 -0.67 -4.41 25.03
CA VAL A 157 -0.80 -3.63 23.80
C VAL A 157 -1.76 -2.46 23.97
N THR A 158 -1.28 -1.24 23.72
CA THR A 158 -2.11 -0.02 23.70
C THR A 158 -2.13 0.59 22.31
N LEU A 159 -3.32 0.83 21.75
CA LEU A 159 -3.51 1.59 20.52
C LEU A 159 -4.01 3.00 20.85
N VAL A 160 -3.23 4.00 20.45
CA VAL A 160 -3.52 5.41 20.69
C VAL A 160 -3.95 6.08 19.40
N ALA A 161 -5.07 6.78 19.40
CA ALA A 161 -5.58 7.49 18.22
C ALA A 161 -6.18 8.84 18.60
N GLY A 162 -5.85 9.87 17.83
CA GLY A 162 -6.43 11.21 17.98
C GLY A 162 -7.89 11.32 17.53
N SER A 163 -8.39 10.35 16.77
CA SER A 163 -9.79 10.26 16.36
C SER A 163 -10.68 9.66 17.44
N SER A 164 -11.97 9.97 17.40
CA SER A 164 -12.98 9.40 18.29
C SER A 164 -13.33 7.93 17.99
N SER A 165 -12.90 7.42 16.84
CA SER A 165 -13.15 6.03 16.41
C SER A 165 -11.96 5.47 15.66
N LEU A 166 -11.85 4.15 15.62
CA LEU A 166 -10.96 3.47 14.69
C LEU A 166 -11.40 3.68 13.24
N MET A 167 -10.48 3.51 12.29
CA MET A 167 -10.77 3.57 10.86
C MET A 167 -11.48 4.86 10.42
N PRO A 168 -10.94 6.05 10.70
CA PRO A 168 -11.59 7.30 10.33
C PRO A 168 -11.89 7.36 8.82
N GLY A 169 -13.12 7.79 8.48
CA GLY A 169 -13.61 7.85 7.11
C GLY A 169 -14.28 6.55 6.61
N TYR A 170 -14.41 5.53 7.46
CA TYR A 170 -15.23 4.33 7.24
C TYR A 170 -16.48 4.35 8.13
N SER A 171 -17.34 3.33 8.00
CA SER A 171 -18.59 3.26 8.78
C SER A 171 -18.32 3.05 10.28
N GLY A 172 -19.17 3.65 11.15
CA GLY A 172 -19.12 3.40 12.58
C GLY A 172 -19.26 1.93 12.94
N LYS A 173 -20.09 1.18 12.23
CA LYS A 173 -20.25 -0.27 12.42
C LYS A 173 -18.94 -1.05 12.22
N LEU A 174 -18.11 -0.68 11.23
CA LEU A 174 -16.80 -1.29 11.04
C LEU A 174 -15.88 -0.96 12.21
N ALA A 175 -15.85 0.32 12.62
CA ALA A 175 -15.02 0.77 13.74
C ALA A 175 -15.39 0.05 15.05
N GLU A 176 -16.68 -0.06 15.36
CA GLU A 176 -17.19 -0.76 16.55
C GLU A 176 -16.84 -2.25 16.53
N ALA A 177 -17.04 -2.93 15.38
CA ALA A 177 -16.72 -4.34 15.25
C ALA A 177 -15.23 -4.64 15.45
N LEU A 178 -14.35 -3.78 14.92
CA LEU A 178 -12.89 -3.89 15.13
C LEU A 178 -12.49 -3.57 16.57
N ALA A 179 -13.07 -2.51 17.14
CA ALA A 179 -12.79 -2.11 18.53
C ALA A 179 -13.22 -3.19 19.54
N ALA A 180 -14.39 -3.80 19.36
CA ALA A 180 -14.86 -4.90 20.20
C ALA A 180 -13.93 -6.11 20.13
N GLN A 181 -13.48 -6.49 18.93
CA GLN A 181 -12.55 -7.61 18.75
C GLN A 181 -11.17 -7.32 19.37
N LEU A 182 -10.62 -6.10 19.22
CA LEU A 182 -9.34 -5.71 19.82
C LEU A 182 -9.42 -5.71 21.35
N ARG A 183 -10.48 -5.14 21.95
CA ARG A 183 -10.71 -5.23 23.41
C ARG A 183 -10.82 -6.66 23.89
N GLY A 184 -11.53 -7.51 23.16
CA GLY A 184 -11.62 -8.95 23.45
C GLY A 184 -10.28 -9.70 23.40
N LYS A 185 -9.28 -9.13 22.71
CA LYS A 185 -7.88 -9.61 22.68
C LYS A 185 -6.99 -8.92 23.73
N GLY A 186 -7.55 -8.12 24.65
CA GLY A 186 -6.80 -7.42 25.68
C GLY A 186 -6.12 -6.11 25.23
N VAL A 187 -6.41 -5.62 24.02
CA VAL A 187 -5.83 -4.35 23.54
C VAL A 187 -6.53 -3.16 24.22
N SER A 188 -5.74 -2.30 24.86
CA SER A 188 -6.20 -1.03 25.40
C SER A 188 -6.37 -0.02 24.26
N LEU A 189 -7.57 0.56 24.14
CA LEU A 189 -7.86 1.58 23.12
C LEU A 189 -7.94 2.96 23.77
N ARG A 190 -7.01 3.87 23.45
CA ARG A 190 -7.01 5.27 23.83
C ARG A 190 -7.39 6.13 22.64
N LEU A 191 -8.68 6.34 22.46
CA LEU A 191 -9.26 7.20 21.43
C LEU A 191 -9.35 8.64 21.95
N ASN A 192 -9.57 9.62 21.05
CA ASN A 192 -9.52 11.06 21.35
C ASN A 192 -8.22 11.48 22.08
N THR A 193 -7.15 10.70 21.90
CA THR A 193 -5.89 10.93 22.58
C THR A 193 -4.83 11.36 21.57
N ARG A 194 -4.42 12.61 21.69
CA ARG A 194 -3.36 13.17 20.84
C ARG A 194 -2.01 12.77 21.43
N VAL A 195 -1.11 12.37 20.55
CA VAL A 195 0.31 12.21 20.86
C VAL A 195 1.02 13.46 20.38
N ASP A 196 1.58 14.23 21.31
CA ASP A 196 2.20 15.52 21.02
C ASP A 196 3.67 15.37 20.62
N THR A 197 4.37 14.41 21.21
CA THR A 197 5.78 14.14 20.91
C THR A 197 6.01 12.67 20.62
N LEU A 198 6.73 12.43 19.52
CA LEU A 198 7.22 11.11 19.11
C LEU A 198 8.73 11.23 18.80
N ALA A 199 9.54 10.36 19.39
CA ALA A 199 10.98 10.30 19.09
C ALA A 199 11.26 9.97 17.62
N SER A 200 10.36 9.20 16.97
CA SER A 200 10.40 8.94 15.54
C SER A 200 8.98 8.84 14.96
N ARG A 201 8.81 9.33 13.74
CA ARG A 201 7.56 9.19 12.96
C ARG A 201 7.68 8.13 11.86
N ASP A 202 8.88 7.66 11.58
CA ASP A 202 9.20 6.84 10.40
C ASP A 202 9.73 5.45 10.75
N ARG A 203 10.03 5.17 12.03
CA ARG A 203 10.48 3.85 12.51
C ARG A 203 10.05 3.59 13.95
N PRO A 204 9.92 2.31 14.36
CA PRO A 204 9.70 1.96 15.75
C PRO A 204 10.85 2.43 16.66
N PHE A 205 10.54 2.68 17.92
CA PHE A 205 11.50 3.09 18.93
C PHE A 205 11.03 2.67 20.32
N VAL A 206 11.97 2.54 21.24
CA VAL A 206 11.68 2.36 22.66
C VAL A 206 11.73 3.73 23.35
N GLY A 207 10.65 4.11 24.03
CA GLY A 207 10.60 5.40 24.70
C GLY A 207 9.21 5.77 25.20
N SER A 208 9.13 6.85 25.99
CA SER A 208 7.87 7.38 26.51
C SER A 208 7.04 8.02 25.39
N LEU A 209 5.72 8.00 25.58
CA LEU A 209 4.75 8.75 24.76
C LEU A 209 4.24 9.93 25.58
N GLY A 210 4.57 11.15 25.15
CA GLY A 210 3.90 12.34 25.62
C GLY A 210 2.48 12.39 25.03
N THR A 211 1.48 12.11 25.84
CA THR A 211 0.09 12.16 25.43
C THR A 211 -0.70 13.18 26.24
N SER A 212 -1.81 13.65 25.69
CA SER A 212 -2.76 14.52 26.42
C SER A 212 -3.33 13.90 27.71
N LEU A 213 -3.06 12.61 27.98
CA LEU A 213 -3.48 11.87 29.17
C LEU A 213 -2.30 11.47 30.10
N GLY A 214 -1.11 12.07 29.90
CA GLY A 214 0.10 11.79 30.66
C GLY A 214 1.05 10.79 29.97
N GLU A 215 2.18 10.50 30.63
CA GLU A 215 3.19 9.58 30.13
C GLU A 215 2.79 8.12 30.36
N ALA A 216 3.01 7.28 29.35
CA ALA A 216 2.90 5.84 29.47
C ALA A 216 4.31 5.24 29.42
N GLY A 217 4.88 4.78 30.52
CA GLY A 217 6.11 3.99 30.61
C GLY A 217 7.12 4.13 29.45
N THR A 218 7.91 3.10 29.21
CA THR A 218 8.84 3.02 28.07
C THR A 218 8.49 1.85 27.16
N PRO A 219 7.35 1.91 26.43
CA PRO A 219 6.95 0.85 25.52
C PRO A 219 7.82 0.81 24.24
N LEU A 220 7.77 -0.31 23.53
CA LEU A 220 8.11 -0.32 22.09
C LEU A 220 6.99 0.37 21.31
N VAL A 221 7.29 1.50 20.69
CA VAL A 221 6.33 2.35 20.00
C VAL A 221 6.37 2.10 18.50
N PHE A 222 5.21 1.84 17.90
CA PHE A 222 5.04 1.74 16.45
C PHE A 222 4.26 2.95 15.91
N PRO A 223 4.90 3.85 15.13
CA PRO A 223 4.19 4.94 14.47
C PRO A 223 3.41 4.42 13.26
N ALA A 224 2.07 4.47 13.32
CA ALA A 224 1.17 4.07 12.24
C ALA A 224 0.37 5.28 11.71
N LEU A 225 1.07 6.37 11.36
CA LEU A 225 0.54 7.71 11.13
C LEU A 225 -0.03 7.96 9.73
N GLY A 226 -0.12 6.93 8.89
CA GLY A 226 -0.65 7.03 7.53
C GLY A 226 0.40 7.04 6.44
N ALA A 227 -0.06 6.79 5.22
CA ALA A 227 0.78 6.76 4.03
C ALA A 227 1.02 8.17 3.47
N ARG A 228 2.21 8.40 2.91
CA ARG A 228 2.59 9.63 2.18
C ARG A 228 2.80 9.30 0.70
N PRO A 229 2.01 9.86 -0.23
CA PRO A 229 2.17 9.63 -1.66
C PRO A 229 3.56 9.99 -2.17
N VAL A 230 4.08 9.22 -3.13
CA VAL A 230 5.38 9.50 -3.78
C VAL A 230 5.10 10.22 -5.09
N THR A 231 5.12 11.56 -5.05
CA THR A 231 4.73 12.43 -6.17
C THR A 231 5.82 13.41 -6.59
N ALA A 232 7.02 13.33 -6.01
CA ALA A 232 8.12 14.25 -6.30
C ALA A 232 8.50 14.30 -7.79
N ILE A 233 8.38 13.19 -8.52
CA ILE A 233 8.68 13.11 -9.95
C ILE A 233 7.75 13.96 -10.83
N PHE A 234 6.62 14.43 -10.32
CA PHE A 234 5.71 15.34 -11.01
C PHE A 234 6.05 16.82 -10.84
N GLN A 235 6.91 17.19 -9.88
CA GLN A 235 7.20 18.58 -9.54
C GLN A 235 7.82 19.38 -10.71
N GLN A 236 8.47 18.69 -11.65
CA GLN A 236 9.08 19.31 -12.83
C GLN A 236 8.08 19.54 -13.98
N ILE A 237 6.82 19.09 -13.84
CA ILE A 237 5.81 19.22 -14.89
C ILE A 237 4.96 20.46 -14.63
N PRO A 238 5.03 21.49 -15.50
CA PRO A 238 4.24 22.70 -15.33
C PRO A 238 2.74 22.40 -15.29
N GLY A 239 2.01 23.04 -14.36
CA GLY A 239 0.56 22.94 -14.24
C GLY A 239 0.04 21.69 -13.54
N VAL A 240 0.91 20.76 -13.12
CA VAL A 240 0.50 19.60 -12.31
C VAL A 240 0.36 20.01 -10.84
N GLY A 241 -0.87 19.87 -10.30
CA GLY A 241 -1.20 20.14 -8.91
C GLY A 241 -1.25 18.88 -8.04
N LEU A 242 -1.15 19.07 -6.73
CA LEU A 242 -1.37 18.02 -5.73
C LEU A 242 -2.63 18.33 -4.91
N ASP A 243 -3.35 17.29 -4.49
CA ASP A 243 -4.45 17.41 -3.54
C ASP A 243 -3.95 17.62 -2.10
N ARG A 244 -4.88 17.82 -1.15
CA ARG A 244 -4.55 18.02 0.27
C ARG A 244 -3.82 16.82 0.92
N GLN A 245 -3.83 15.65 0.29
CA GLN A 245 -3.15 14.44 0.73
C GLN A 245 -1.80 14.24 0.04
N GLY A 246 -1.39 15.18 -0.83
CA GLY A 246 -0.15 15.11 -1.61
C GLY A 246 -0.23 14.19 -2.83
N ARG A 247 -1.42 13.78 -3.28
CA ARG A 247 -1.63 12.98 -4.48
C ARG A 247 -1.76 13.87 -5.71
N VAL A 248 -1.26 13.41 -6.85
CA VAL A 248 -1.37 14.17 -8.10
C VAL A 248 -2.82 14.28 -8.57
N VAL A 249 -3.24 15.51 -8.87
CA VAL A 249 -4.58 15.82 -9.40
C VAL A 249 -4.67 15.34 -10.85
N LEU A 250 -5.75 14.67 -11.18
CA LEU A 250 -5.96 14.00 -12.46
C LEU A 250 -7.25 14.47 -13.14
N ASP A 251 -7.26 14.37 -14.48
CA ASP A 251 -8.49 14.48 -15.23
C ASP A 251 -9.33 13.18 -15.16
N ALA A 252 -10.47 13.19 -15.82
CA ALA A 252 -11.40 12.05 -15.84
C ALA A 252 -10.82 10.75 -16.46
N TRP A 253 -9.68 10.82 -17.14
CA TRP A 253 -8.98 9.67 -17.73
C TRP A 253 -7.66 9.32 -17.03
N LEU A 254 -7.52 9.73 -15.77
CA LEU A 254 -6.35 9.50 -14.93
C LEU A 254 -5.05 10.10 -15.49
N ARG A 255 -5.14 11.26 -16.15
CA ARG A 255 -3.97 12.02 -16.61
C ARG A 255 -3.75 13.25 -15.72
N PRO A 256 -2.50 13.60 -15.40
CA PRO A 256 -2.17 14.92 -14.87
C PRO A 256 -2.66 16.02 -15.84
N ALA A 257 -3.21 17.09 -15.33
CA ALA A 257 -3.84 18.13 -16.13
C ALA A 257 -2.92 18.64 -17.26
N GLY A 258 -3.45 18.65 -18.48
CA GLY A 258 -2.77 19.18 -19.67
C GLY A 258 -1.66 18.28 -20.27
N VAL A 259 -1.29 17.17 -19.66
CA VAL A 259 -0.22 16.30 -20.16
C VAL A 259 -0.78 15.11 -20.93
N ARG A 260 -0.49 15.05 -22.23
CA ARG A 260 -0.87 13.91 -23.09
C ARG A 260 0.03 12.71 -22.79
N ASN A 261 -0.51 11.49 -22.96
CA ASN A 261 0.22 10.21 -22.85
C ASN A 261 0.90 9.96 -21.51
N LEU A 262 0.63 10.78 -20.50
CA LEU A 262 1.06 10.56 -19.13
C LEU A 262 -0.16 10.24 -18.26
N PHE A 263 -0.10 9.13 -17.54
CA PHE A 263 -1.17 8.64 -16.66
C PHE A 263 -0.63 8.39 -15.26
N ALA A 264 -1.50 8.38 -14.27
CA ALA A 264 -1.12 7.98 -12.92
C ALA A 264 -2.22 7.14 -12.26
N LEU A 265 -1.82 6.16 -11.42
CA LEU A 265 -2.73 5.31 -10.66
C LEU A 265 -2.13 4.89 -9.32
N GLY A 266 -2.93 4.24 -8.49
CA GLY A 266 -2.53 3.81 -7.14
C GLY A 266 -2.46 4.97 -6.14
N ASP A 267 -1.65 4.80 -5.09
CA ASP A 267 -1.62 5.74 -3.97
C ASP A 267 -1.10 7.14 -4.33
N ALA A 268 -0.28 7.26 -5.39
CA ALA A 268 0.23 8.55 -5.87
C ALA A 268 -0.85 9.41 -6.56
N ALA A 269 -1.98 8.83 -6.94
CA ALA A 269 -2.98 9.39 -7.83
C ALA A 269 -4.28 9.77 -7.10
N ALA A 270 -4.80 10.97 -7.32
CA ALA A 270 -6.08 11.45 -6.76
C ALA A 270 -7.26 10.93 -7.61
N THR A 271 -7.46 9.61 -7.64
CA THR A 271 -8.49 8.95 -8.45
C THR A 271 -9.90 9.02 -7.86
N GLY A 272 -10.05 9.52 -6.64
CA GLY A 272 -11.28 9.45 -5.84
C GLY A 272 -11.38 8.19 -4.96
N ASP A 273 -10.57 7.16 -5.22
CA ASP A 273 -10.50 5.98 -4.37
C ASP A 273 -9.56 6.17 -3.18
N PRO A 274 -9.74 5.38 -2.10
CA PRO A 274 -8.78 5.34 -0.99
C PRO A 274 -7.47 4.65 -1.42
N MET A 275 -6.37 4.92 -0.70
CA MET A 275 -5.06 4.27 -0.88
C MET A 275 -5.10 2.83 -0.34
N THR A 276 -5.75 1.93 -1.07
CA THR A 276 -5.92 0.52 -0.70
C THR A 276 -5.70 -0.40 -1.89
N ILE A 277 -5.31 -1.64 -1.61
CA ILE A 277 -5.21 -2.67 -2.66
C ILE A 277 -6.57 -2.95 -3.33
N VAL A 278 -7.67 -2.74 -2.61
CA VAL A 278 -9.04 -2.89 -3.17
C VAL A 278 -9.29 -1.88 -4.27
N ALA A 279 -8.81 -0.64 -4.13
CA ALA A 279 -8.95 0.39 -5.17
C ALA A 279 -8.25 0.00 -6.48
N ILE A 280 -7.10 -0.66 -6.39
CA ILE A 280 -6.32 -1.12 -7.56
C ILE A 280 -7.11 -2.12 -8.40
N THR A 281 -7.96 -2.95 -7.78
CA THR A 281 -8.81 -3.92 -8.52
C THR A 281 -9.82 -3.27 -9.45
N ARG A 282 -10.06 -1.97 -9.32
CA ARG A 282 -10.88 -1.18 -10.25
C ARG A 282 -10.03 -0.34 -11.20
N GLN A 283 -8.99 0.31 -10.68
CA GLN A 283 -8.14 1.22 -11.47
C GLN A 283 -7.41 0.48 -12.60
N VAL A 284 -6.78 -0.65 -12.28
CA VAL A 284 -5.96 -1.38 -13.26
C VAL A 284 -6.77 -1.95 -14.43
N PRO A 285 -7.90 -2.67 -14.22
CA PRO A 285 -8.70 -3.16 -15.35
C PRO A 285 -9.24 -2.04 -16.23
N TRP A 286 -9.65 -0.91 -15.62
CA TRP A 286 -10.12 0.23 -16.39
C TRP A 286 -9.00 0.86 -17.22
N LEU A 287 -7.83 1.13 -16.61
CA LEU A 287 -6.72 1.77 -17.32
C LEU A 287 -6.13 0.85 -18.38
N SER A 288 -5.96 -0.44 -18.11
CA SER A 288 -5.47 -1.39 -19.13
C SER A 288 -6.37 -1.45 -20.35
N LYS A 289 -7.71 -1.50 -20.15
CA LYS A 289 -8.69 -1.47 -21.25
C LYS A 289 -8.62 -0.15 -22.04
N THR A 290 -8.49 0.96 -21.34
CA THR A 290 -8.36 2.30 -21.94
C THR A 290 -7.10 2.41 -22.77
N LEU A 291 -5.94 2.01 -22.21
CA LEU A 291 -4.66 2.04 -22.93
C LEU A 291 -4.64 1.08 -24.12
N THR A 292 -5.20 -0.13 -23.99
CA THR A 292 -5.34 -1.07 -25.10
C THR A 292 -6.13 -0.45 -26.27
N ALA A 293 -7.24 0.23 -25.99
CA ALA A 293 -8.03 0.91 -26.99
C ALA A 293 -7.28 2.07 -27.67
N MET A 294 -6.53 2.86 -26.87
CA MET A 294 -5.67 3.93 -27.41
C MET A 294 -4.54 3.37 -28.30
N LEU A 295 -3.91 2.29 -27.89
CA LEU A 295 -2.87 1.60 -28.67
C LEU A 295 -3.39 1.08 -30.00
N ALA A 296 -4.68 0.69 -30.06
CA ALA A 296 -5.41 0.33 -31.26
C ALA A 296 -5.91 1.55 -32.09
N GLY A 297 -5.51 2.78 -31.73
CA GLY A 297 -5.82 4.01 -32.47
C GLY A 297 -7.12 4.71 -32.06
N ARG A 298 -7.84 4.27 -31.04
CA ARG A 298 -9.06 4.95 -30.59
C ARG A 298 -8.72 6.26 -29.86
N PRO A 299 -9.37 7.38 -30.19
CA PRO A 299 -9.19 8.64 -29.48
C PRO A 299 -9.61 8.51 -28.01
N LEU A 300 -8.80 8.99 -27.06
CA LEU A 300 -9.09 8.92 -25.61
C LEU A 300 -10.45 9.56 -25.27
N ALA A 301 -10.79 10.68 -25.89
CA ALA A 301 -12.06 11.37 -25.68
C ALA A 301 -13.31 10.54 -26.03
N SER A 302 -13.16 9.48 -26.86
CA SER A 302 -14.24 8.54 -27.19
C SER A 302 -14.40 7.41 -26.18
N LEU A 303 -13.49 7.31 -25.21
CA LEU A 303 -13.49 6.25 -24.20
C LEU A 303 -14.18 6.72 -22.92
N PRO A 304 -14.84 5.82 -22.17
CA PRO A 304 -15.53 6.21 -20.95
C PRO A 304 -14.54 6.71 -19.90
N PRO A 305 -14.89 7.79 -19.15
CA PRO A 305 -14.06 8.28 -18.06
C PRO A 305 -13.95 7.26 -16.91
N TYR A 306 -12.91 7.40 -16.09
CA TYR A 306 -12.77 6.64 -14.87
C TYR A 306 -13.85 7.04 -13.86
N ARG A 307 -14.39 6.06 -13.18
CA ARG A 307 -15.31 6.27 -12.05
C ARG A 307 -14.84 5.45 -10.86
N PRO A 308 -14.51 6.07 -9.72
CA PRO A 308 -14.09 5.36 -8.52
C PRO A 308 -15.20 4.45 -7.98
N TRP A 309 -14.84 3.58 -7.05
CA TRP A 309 -15.84 2.81 -6.31
C TRP A 309 -16.81 3.76 -5.58
N PRO A 310 -18.13 3.51 -5.60
CA PRO A 310 -19.10 4.34 -4.89
C PRO A 310 -18.92 4.27 -3.37
N MET A 311 -18.34 3.18 -2.89
CA MET A 311 -18.04 2.93 -1.47
C MET A 311 -16.58 2.54 -1.27
N ARG A 312 -16.02 3.00 -0.15
CA ARG A 312 -14.65 2.67 0.24
C ARG A 312 -14.57 1.23 0.73
N GLY A 313 -14.04 0.33 -0.09
CA GLY A 313 -13.77 -1.06 0.29
C GLY A 313 -12.48 -1.19 1.09
N ILE A 314 -12.50 -2.03 2.13
CA ILE A 314 -11.30 -2.37 2.90
C ILE A 314 -11.44 -3.73 3.58
N LEU A 315 -10.32 -4.45 3.69
CA LEU A 315 -10.22 -5.72 4.40
C LEU A 315 -9.24 -5.54 5.57
N VAL A 316 -9.73 -5.64 6.81
CA VAL A 316 -8.95 -5.40 8.04
C VAL A 316 -8.92 -6.66 8.90
N PRO A 317 -7.96 -7.57 8.68
CA PRO A 317 -7.76 -8.72 9.55
C PRO A 317 -7.15 -8.29 10.90
N LEU A 318 -7.48 -9.03 11.96
CA LEU A 318 -6.91 -8.92 13.30
C LEU A 318 -6.22 -10.24 13.67
N GLY A 319 -5.20 -10.59 12.91
CA GLY A 319 -4.60 -11.91 12.89
C GLY A 319 -5.27 -12.84 11.87
N PRO A 320 -4.91 -14.16 11.86
CA PRO A 320 -5.37 -15.09 10.82
C PRO A 320 -6.87 -15.39 10.81
N ARG A 321 -7.56 -15.21 11.95
CA ARG A 321 -8.94 -15.73 12.16
C ARG A 321 -9.97 -14.65 12.46
N ASP A 322 -9.56 -13.43 12.77
CA ASP A 322 -10.42 -12.34 13.21
C ASP A 322 -10.35 -11.15 12.25
N GLY A 323 -11.19 -10.15 12.47
CA GLY A 323 -11.25 -8.93 11.71
C GLY A 323 -12.65 -8.55 11.26
N ALA A 324 -12.74 -7.46 10.53
CA ALA A 324 -13.95 -7.01 9.86
C ALA A 324 -13.59 -6.28 8.57
N SER A 325 -14.48 -6.28 7.59
CA SER A 325 -14.20 -5.74 6.27
C SER A 325 -15.44 -5.08 5.66
N VAL A 326 -15.21 -4.17 4.72
CA VAL A 326 -16.25 -3.61 3.86
C VAL A 326 -15.91 -3.96 2.42
N LEU A 327 -16.80 -4.67 1.75
CA LEU A 327 -16.68 -4.99 0.34
C LEU A 327 -17.40 -3.91 -0.47
N PRO A 328 -16.80 -3.34 -1.54
CA PRO A 328 -17.40 -2.29 -2.35
C PRO A 328 -18.41 -2.86 -3.37
N VAL A 329 -19.24 -3.80 -2.91
CA VAL A 329 -20.34 -4.38 -3.68
C VAL A 329 -21.65 -3.74 -3.26
N LEU A 330 -22.59 -3.58 -4.21
CA LEU A 330 -23.81 -2.80 -4.03
C LEU A 330 -23.55 -1.29 -3.73
N ARG A 331 -24.61 -0.47 -3.72
CA ARG A 331 -24.50 0.99 -3.51
C ARG A 331 -23.94 1.37 -2.14
N ASN A 332 -24.25 0.59 -1.11
CA ASN A 332 -23.90 0.90 0.29
C ASN A 332 -22.71 0.11 0.83
N GLY A 333 -22.07 -0.70 -0.02
CA GLY A 333 -21.08 -1.67 0.44
C GLY A 333 -21.70 -2.77 1.31
N VAL A 334 -20.96 -3.86 1.49
CA VAL A 334 -21.37 -4.95 2.38
C VAL A 334 -20.32 -5.13 3.46
N GLN A 335 -20.72 -4.92 4.72
CA GLN A 335 -19.86 -5.23 5.84
C GLN A 335 -19.87 -6.73 6.10
N VAL A 336 -18.69 -7.32 6.26
CA VAL A 336 -18.50 -8.73 6.59
C VAL A 336 -17.69 -8.88 7.88
N GLY A 337 -18.04 -9.90 8.67
CA GLY A 337 -17.42 -10.17 9.96
C GLY A 337 -16.15 -11.00 9.85
N LYS A 338 -15.69 -11.48 11.02
CA LYS A 338 -14.40 -12.16 11.21
C LYS A 338 -14.17 -13.35 10.27
N TRP A 339 -15.15 -14.25 10.14
CA TRP A 339 -14.98 -15.45 9.32
C TRP A 339 -14.71 -15.12 7.83
N ALA A 340 -15.51 -14.23 7.25
CA ALA A 340 -15.32 -13.81 5.86
C ALA A 340 -14.03 -13.01 5.67
N THR A 341 -13.67 -12.12 6.63
CA THR A 341 -12.41 -11.38 6.59
C THR A 341 -11.22 -12.32 6.67
N ALA A 342 -11.26 -13.32 7.57
CA ALA A 342 -10.22 -14.34 7.68
C ALA A 342 -10.02 -15.11 6.38
N LEU A 343 -11.12 -15.53 5.72
CA LEU A 343 -11.07 -16.24 4.45
C LEU A 343 -10.54 -15.36 3.31
N LEU A 344 -11.00 -14.12 3.22
CA LEU A 344 -10.66 -13.22 2.12
C LEU A 344 -9.22 -12.69 2.22
N LYS A 345 -8.73 -12.39 3.43
CA LYS A 345 -7.40 -11.80 3.63
C LYS A 345 -6.64 -12.41 4.80
N GLY A 346 -7.29 -12.63 5.95
CA GLY A 346 -6.63 -12.88 7.22
C GLY A 346 -5.72 -14.11 7.23
N ARG A 347 -6.11 -15.21 6.61
CA ARG A 347 -5.34 -16.47 6.65
C ARG A 347 -4.00 -16.37 5.92
N GLU A 348 -4.01 -15.92 4.69
CA GLU A 348 -2.86 -15.99 3.79
C GLU A 348 -2.36 -14.62 3.30
N LEU A 349 -3.05 -13.52 3.66
CA LEU A 349 -2.69 -12.15 3.30
C LEU A 349 -2.43 -11.98 1.80
N PHE A 350 -3.09 -12.75 0.94
CA PHE A 350 -2.89 -12.83 -0.51
C PHE A 350 -1.51 -13.34 -0.98
N VAL A 351 -0.65 -13.83 -0.10
CA VAL A 351 0.71 -14.28 -0.47
C VAL A 351 0.70 -15.31 -1.60
N PRO A 352 -0.12 -16.41 -1.57
CA PRO A 352 -0.15 -17.37 -2.67
C PRO A 352 -0.58 -16.76 -4.01
N ARG A 353 -1.51 -15.82 -3.97
CA ARG A 353 -1.97 -15.09 -5.14
C ARG A 353 -0.82 -14.33 -5.80
N TYR A 354 -0.05 -13.54 -5.01
CA TYR A 354 1.06 -12.76 -5.56
C TYR A 354 2.21 -13.65 -6.03
N LEU A 355 2.56 -14.70 -5.31
CA LEU A 355 3.53 -15.69 -5.80
C LEU A 355 3.13 -16.23 -7.18
N LYS A 356 1.88 -16.66 -7.36
CA LYS A 356 1.35 -17.11 -8.65
C LYS A 356 1.39 -16.01 -9.70
N GLU A 357 0.99 -14.78 -9.36
CA GLU A 357 1.01 -13.65 -10.27
C GLU A 357 2.41 -13.30 -10.78
N PHE A 358 3.43 -13.57 -9.98
CA PHE A 358 4.83 -13.41 -10.33
C PHE A 358 5.48 -14.67 -10.94
N GLY A 359 4.72 -15.74 -11.17
CA GLY A 359 5.21 -16.98 -11.77
C GLY A 359 5.99 -17.90 -10.82
N TYR A 360 5.78 -17.74 -9.50
CA TYR A 360 6.35 -18.59 -8.46
C TYR A 360 5.24 -19.42 -7.80
N ASP A 361 4.92 -20.58 -8.38
CA ASP A 361 3.95 -21.52 -7.78
C ASP A 361 4.56 -22.29 -6.61
N ARG A 362 3.71 -22.77 -5.66
CA ARG A 362 4.10 -23.55 -4.48
C ARG A 362 4.89 -24.84 -4.79
N ALA A 363 4.95 -25.26 -6.04
CA ALA A 363 5.58 -26.53 -6.45
C ALA A 363 7.07 -26.43 -6.77
N ALA A 364 7.70 -25.26 -6.61
CA ALA A 364 9.10 -25.01 -6.99
C ALA A 364 9.98 -24.50 -5.85
N GLN A 365 9.62 -24.79 -4.58
CA GLN A 365 10.49 -24.53 -3.41
C GLN A 365 10.75 -25.82 -2.65
#